data_1167d3dc854fb9d36bbe977443242fe6
#
_entry.id   1167d3dc854fb9d36bbe977443242fe6
#
_cell.length_a   1.000
_cell.length_b   1.000
_cell.length_c   1.000
_cell.angle_alpha   90.00
_cell.angle_beta   90.00
_cell.angle_gamma   90.00
#
_symmetry.space_group_name_H-M   'P 1'
#
loop_
_entity.id
_entity.type
_entity.pdbx_description
1 polymer ?
#
loop_
_entity_poly.entity_id
_entity_poly.type
_entity_poly.pdbx_seq_one_letter_code
_entity_poly.pdbx_strand_id
1 'polypeptide(L)'
;MGIVIIIAVTLGACTNGDLPTKESKDSLVEKKVEPVSETSDVEIGESGSDDTDILIAYFSWSGNTKQLAGMIQEQTGGELFEIEPETPYTDDINELSGISLQEQRDNIRPALISVLEDISQYEVIFIGYPNWWNNMPMPVFTFLEEYDFSGKTVIPFTTYGNGVWGKSVNSIQEMLPESVILDGLAIQEHELQNAPSKVSEWLKELGMI
;
A
#
# COMPACT_ATOMS: atom_id res chain seq x y z
N MET A 1 -17.76 52.53 -11.47
CA MET A 1 -17.82 52.56 -12.95
C MET A 1 -17.72 51.11 -13.38
N GLY A 2 -18.87 50.53 -13.71
CA GLY A 2 -18.97 49.11 -14.06
C GLY A 2 -18.82 48.91 -15.56
N ILE A 3 -18.36 47.74 -15.95
CA ILE A 3 -18.62 47.21 -17.27
C ILE A 3 -19.02 45.76 -17.09
N VAL A 4 -20.31 45.51 -17.35
CA VAL A 4 -20.91 44.19 -17.52
C VAL A 4 -20.81 43.85 -19.00
N ILE A 5 -20.25 42.74 -19.36
CA ILE A 5 -20.36 42.21 -20.73
C ILE A 5 -21.10 40.87 -20.65
N ILE A 6 -22.34 40.93 -21.17
CA ILE A 6 -23.19 39.78 -21.47
C ILE A 6 -22.90 39.40 -22.93
N ILE A 7 -22.58 38.15 -23.20
CA ILE A 7 -22.64 37.63 -24.59
C ILE A 7 -23.47 36.35 -24.59
N ALA A 8 -24.38 36.36 -25.53
CA ALA A 8 -25.56 35.55 -25.69
C ALA A 8 -25.29 34.14 -26.28
N VAL A 9 -26.23 33.30 -25.99
CA VAL A 9 -26.57 31.97 -26.49
C VAL A 9 -26.81 31.98 -28.03
N THR A 10 -26.30 30.93 -28.69
CA THR A 10 -26.94 30.47 -29.95
C THR A 10 -27.11 28.95 -29.92
N LEU A 11 -28.37 28.56 -29.91
CA LEU A 11 -28.84 27.20 -30.22
C LEU A 11 -28.70 26.97 -31.75
N GLY A 12 -28.29 25.78 -32.10
CA GLY A 12 -28.42 25.23 -33.45
C GLY A 12 -28.87 23.76 -33.37
N ALA A 13 -30.11 23.55 -33.82
CA ALA A 13 -30.78 22.27 -33.85
C ALA A 13 -30.82 21.68 -35.28
N CYS A 14 -31.17 20.38 -35.36
CA CYS A 14 -31.66 19.57 -36.51
C CYS A 14 -30.54 18.90 -37.34
N THR A 15 -30.67 17.64 -37.79
CA THR A 15 -31.81 16.87 -38.27
C THR A 15 -31.49 15.35 -38.36
N ASN A 16 -32.55 14.60 -38.37
CA ASN A 16 -32.76 13.14 -38.62
C ASN A 16 -32.12 12.58 -39.89
N GLY A 17 -31.85 11.26 -39.87
CA GLY A 17 -31.60 10.46 -41.08
C GLY A 17 -31.74 8.96 -40.78
N ASP A 18 -32.79 8.40 -41.28
CA ASP A 18 -33.44 7.10 -41.23
C ASP A 18 -32.58 5.84 -41.44
N LEU A 19 -33.11 4.73 -40.89
CA LEU A 19 -32.84 3.32 -41.19
C LEU A 19 -33.17 2.93 -42.64
N PRO A 20 -32.68 1.78 -43.14
CA PRO A 20 -33.56 0.63 -43.16
C PRO A 20 -32.98 -0.76 -42.84
N THR A 21 -33.82 -1.55 -42.26
CA THR A 21 -33.89 -3.01 -42.09
C THR A 21 -33.64 -3.83 -43.36
N LYS A 22 -33.00 -5.00 -43.22
CA LYS A 22 -33.35 -6.20 -44.00
C LYS A 22 -33.04 -7.48 -43.25
N GLU A 23 -34.09 -8.23 -43.00
CA GLU A 23 -34.12 -9.63 -42.62
C GLU A 23 -33.60 -10.51 -43.76
N SER A 24 -33.01 -11.67 -43.44
CA SER A 24 -33.25 -12.90 -44.17
C SER A 24 -32.91 -14.14 -43.33
N LYS A 25 -33.83 -15.03 -43.35
CA LYS A 25 -34.01 -16.30 -42.66
C LYS A 25 -33.14 -17.41 -43.23
N ASP A 26 -33.10 -18.47 -42.40
CA ASP A 26 -33.04 -19.92 -42.69
C ASP A 26 -31.68 -20.53 -42.77
N SER A 27 -31.35 -21.65 -42.05
CA SER A 27 -32.03 -22.96 -42.03
C SER A 27 -31.31 -23.87 -41.01
N LEU A 28 -32.12 -24.71 -40.36
CA LEU A 28 -31.81 -25.78 -39.45
C LEU A 28 -30.96 -26.91 -40.10
N VAL A 29 -29.98 -27.46 -39.36
CA VAL A 29 -29.64 -28.89 -39.42
C VAL A 29 -29.26 -29.39 -38.03
N GLU A 30 -30.14 -30.16 -37.47
CA GLU A 30 -29.94 -31.06 -36.33
C GLU A 30 -28.98 -32.19 -36.70
N LYS A 31 -27.99 -32.47 -35.85
CA LYS A 31 -27.35 -33.79 -35.82
C LYS A 31 -27.05 -34.21 -34.39
N LYS A 32 -27.93 -35.07 -33.91
CA LYS A 32 -27.86 -35.84 -32.66
C LYS A 32 -26.72 -36.85 -32.74
N VAL A 33 -25.80 -36.87 -31.74
CA VAL A 33 -25.05 -38.08 -31.33
C VAL A 33 -24.86 -38.06 -29.83
N GLU A 34 -25.28 -39.08 -29.16
CA GLU A 34 -25.15 -39.38 -27.73
C GLU A 34 -23.84 -40.12 -27.43
N PRO A 35 -23.54 -40.53 -26.16
CA PRO A 35 -22.43 -40.00 -25.37
C PRO A 35 -21.29 -41.01 -25.26
N VAL A 36 -20.08 -40.54 -25.07
CA VAL A 36 -18.97 -41.38 -24.58
C VAL A 36 -18.46 -40.81 -23.26
N SER A 37 -18.72 -41.57 -22.23
CA SER A 37 -18.17 -41.50 -20.91
C SER A 37 -16.67 -41.86 -20.97
N GLU A 38 -15.80 -40.94 -20.54
CA GLU A 38 -14.53 -41.30 -19.91
C GLU A 38 -14.14 -40.23 -18.93
N THR A 39 -14.19 -40.63 -17.67
CA THR A 39 -13.69 -39.93 -16.51
C THR A 39 -12.16 -39.83 -16.61
N SER A 40 -11.66 -38.63 -16.62
CA SER A 40 -10.32 -38.32 -16.08
C SER A 40 -10.44 -37.10 -15.21
N ASP A 41 -10.54 -37.38 -13.91
CA ASP A 41 -10.37 -36.39 -12.85
C ASP A 41 -8.96 -35.75 -12.99
N VAL A 42 -8.89 -34.62 -13.66
CA VAL A 42 -7.80 -33.70 -13.49
C VAL A 42 -8.26 -32.80 -12.36
N GLU A 43 -7.86 -33.14 -11.13
CA GLU A 43 -7.81 -32.20 -10.04
C GLU A 43 -6.90 -31.05 -10.50
N ILE A 44 -7.51 -29.98 -10.98
CA ILE A 44 -6.87 -28.69 -11.02
C ILE A 44 -6.77 -28.31 -9.55
N GLY A 45 -5.58 -28.55 -8.97
CA GLY A 45 -5.25 -28.02 -7.68
C GLY A 45 -5.55 -26.52 -7.72
N GLU A 46 -6.54 -26.12 -6.95
CA GLU A 46 -6.68 -24.73 -6.54
C GLU A 46 -5.33 -24.37 -5.92
N SER A 47 -4.54 -23.59 -6.65
CA SER A 47 -3.51 -22.77 -6.09
C SER A 47 -4.26 -21.84 -5.14
N GLY A 48 -4.36 -22.25 -3.88
CA GLY A 48 -4.79 -21.35 -2.83
C GLY A 48 -3.90 -20.13 -2.92
N SER A 49 -4.46 -18.99 -3.32
CA SER A 49 -3.93 -17.73 -2.90
C SER A 49 -3.96 -17.80 -1.37
N ASP A 50 -2.80 -17.87 -0.73
CA ASP A 50 -2.68 -17.52 0.68
C ASP A 50 -3.09 -16.03 0.73
N ASP A 51 -4.39 -15.83 0.94
CA ASP A 51 -5.00 -14.53 1.17
C ASP A 51 -4.59 -14.14 2.58
N THR A 52 -3.37 -13.60 2.71
CA THR A 52 -2.88 -13.14 3.99
C THR A 52 -3.50 -11.77 4.24
N ASP A 53 -4.33 -11.67 5.28
CA ASP A 53 -4.93 -10.41 5.74
C ASP A 53 -3.88 -9.44 6.32
N ILE A 54 -2.61 -9.65 5.98
CA ILE A 54 -1.45 -8.92 6.52
C ILE A 54 -0.73 -8.16 5.41
N LEU A 55 -0.66 -6.84 5.57
CA LEU A 55 0.18 -5.95 4.77
C LEU A 55 1.43 -5.56 5.55
N ILE A 56 2.58 -5.52 4.88
CA ILE A 56 3.84 -5.01 5.42
C ILE A 56 4.27 -3.82 4.55
N ALA A 57 3.71 -2.65 4.86
CA ALA A 57 4.04 -1.41 4.18
C ALA A 57 5.28 -0.78 4.79
N TYR A 58 6.26 -0.38 3.98
CA TYR A 58 7.51 0.18 4.49
C TYR A 58 8.12 1.20 3.53
N PHE A 59 8.78 2.20 4.11
CA PHE A 59 9.72 3.09 3.43
C PHE A 59 11.15 2.71 3.82
N SER A 60 12.06 2.66 2.83
CA SER A 60 13.46 2.32 3.10
C SER A 60 14.40 3.10 2.17
N TRP A 61 15.30 3.91 2.74
CA TRP A 61 16.32 4.62 1.96
C TRP A 61 17.63 3.83 1.82
N SER A 62 18.15 3.31 2.93
CA SER A 62 19.44 2.57 2.95
C SER A 62 19.28 1.07 2.75
N GLY A 63 18.06 0.55 2.63
CA GLY A 63 17.76 -0.88 2.57
C GLY A 63 17.57 -1.56 3.93
N ASN A 64 17.89 -0.91 5.04
CA ASN A 64 17.79 -1.51 6.38
C ASN A 64 16.33 -1.85 6.75
N THR A 65 15.40 -0.93 6.55
CA THR A 65 13.97 -1.18 6.82
C THR A 65 13.39 -2.23 5.88
N LYS A 66 13.80 -2.24 4.61
CA LYS A 66 13.44 -3.28 3.64
C LYS A 66 13.89 -4.67 4.11
N GLN A 67 15.11 -4.78 4.63
CA GLN A 67 15.61 -6.05 5.17
C GLN A 67 14.78 -6.50 6.38
N LEU A 68 14.41 -5.59 7.28
CA LEU A 68 13.57 -5.91 8.44
C LEU A 68 12.16 -6.31 8.01
N ALA A 69 11.57 -5.62 7.01
CA ALA A 69 10.29 -5.99 6.41
C ALA A 69 10.30 -7.40 5.82
N GLY A 70 11.37 -7.78 5.12
CA GLY A 70 11.57 -9.14 4.61
C GLY A 70 11.60 -10.20 5.71
N MET A 71 12.24 -9.92 6.86
CA MET A 71 12.26 -10.84 8.00
C MET A 71 10.86 -11.03 8.63
N ILE A 72 10.02 -9.99 8.63
CA ILE A 72 8.63 -10.07 9.08
C ILE A 72 7.83 -10.91 8.08
N GLN A 73 7.99 -10.64 6.78
CA GLN A 73 7.33 -11.39 5.72
C GLN A 73 7.63 -12.90 5.79
N GLU A 74 8.90 -13.27 5.93
CA GLU A 74 9.32 -14.67 6.01
C GLU A 74 8.61 -15.45 7.12
N GLN A 75 8.16 -14.78 8.18
CA GLN A 75 7.53 -15.40 9.33
C GLN A 75 6.01 -15.30 9.34
N THR A 76 5.45 -14.25 8.73
CA THR A 76 4.00 -14.00 8.74
C THR A 76 3.31 -14.38 7.42
N GLY A 77 4.07 -14.48 6.32
CA GLY A 77 3.51 -14.64 4.98
C GLY A 77 2.85 -13.37 4.43
N GLY A 78 2.92 -12.23 5.12
CA GLY A 78 2.29 -10.98 4.73
C GLY A 78 2.78 -10.43 3.38
N GLU A 79 1.97 -9.61 2.73
CA GLU A 79 2.31 -8.95 1.47
C GLU A 79 3.24 -7.76 1.71
N LEU A 80 4.33 -7.67 0.97
CA LEU A 80 5.26 -6.52 1.03
C LEU A 80 4.78 -5.39 0.12
N PHE A 81 4.75 -4.18 0.66
CA PHE A 81 4.47 -2.96 -0.09
C PHE A 81 5.52 -1.89 0.21
N GLU A 82 6.33 -1.54 -0.78
CA GLU A 82 7.33 -0.47 -0.64
C GLU A 82 6.68 0.89 -0.89
N ILE A 83 6.75 1.78 0.07
CA ILE A 83 6.29 3.17 -0.03
C ILE A 83 7.37 3.95 -0.77
N GLU A 84 7.13 4.28 -2.04
CA GLU A 84 8.10 4.93 -2.91
C GLU A 84 7.66 6.36 -3.25
N PRO A 85 8.45 7.39 -2.92
CA PRO A 85 8.17 8.75 -3.36
C PRO A 85 8.40 8.89 -4.88
N GLU A 86 7.57 9.70 -5.54
CA GLU A 86 7.69 10.00 -6.98
C GLU A 86 9.07 10.59 -7.33
N THR A 87 9.60 11.41 -6.44
CA THR A 87 10.97 11.92 -6.56
C THR A 87 11.87 11.18 -5.58
N PRO A 88 12.75 10.28 -6.06
CA PRO A 88 13.67 9.57 -5.18
C PRO A 88 14.58 10.54 -4.41
N TYR A 89 14.87 10.18 -3.17
CA TYR A 89 15.87 10.92 -2.39
C TYR A 89 17.27 10.71 -2.94
N THR A 90 18.14 11.70 -2.68
CA THR A 90 19.56 11.64 -3.00
C THR A 90 20.27 10.52 -2.22
N ASP A 91 21.34 9.96 -2.80
CA ASP A 91 22.22 9.00 -2.12
C ASP A 91 23.24 9.67 -1.18
N ASP A 92 23.39 11.02 -1.24
CA ASP A 92 24.25 11.75 -0.33
C ASP A 92 23.55 12.00 1.01
N ILE A 93 24.08 11.41 2.08
CA ILE A 93 23.51 11.49 3.43
C ILE A 93 23.43 12.94 3.98
N ASN A 94 24.36 13.81 3.60
CA ASN A 94 24.37 15.20 4.07
C ASN A 94 23.26 16.00 3.38
N GLU A 95 23.07 15.79 2.08
CA GLU A 95 22.01 16.40 1.32
C GLU A 95 20.64 15.86 1.77
N LEU A 96 20.49 14.55 1.91
CA LEU A 96 19.29 13.91 2.45
C LEU A 96 18.92 14.48 3.81
N SER A 97 19.90 14.64 4.69
CA SER A 97 19.69 15.19 6.04
C SER A 97 19.06 16.59 6.00
N GLY A 98 19.49 17.43 5.05
CA GLY A 98 18.92 18.76 4.84
C GLY A 98 17.49 18.71 4.29
N ILE A 99 17.27 17.91 3.24
CA ILE A 99 15.98 17.75 2.58
C ILE A 99 14.94 17.21 3.56
N SER A 100 15.24 16.11 4.22
CA SER A 100 14.30 15.44 5.13
C SER A 100 13.95 16.28 6.36
N LEU A 101 14.91 17.07 6.88
CA LEU A 101 14.64 18.02 7.95
C LEU A 101 13.71 19.14 7.49
N GLN A 102 13.94 19.66 6.28
CA GLN A 102 13.09 20.72 5.72
C GLN A 102 11.68 20.23 5.47
N GLU A 103 11.51 19.02 4.90
CA GLU A 103 10.22 18.40 4.70
C GLU A 103 9.42 18.26 6.00
N GLN A 104 10.08 17.80 7.09
CA GLN A 104 9.40 17.70 8.37
C GLN A 104 9.00 19.08 8.94
N ARG A 105 9.86 20.10 8.81
CA ARG A 105 9.56 21.47 9.29
C ARG A 105 8.40 22.11 8.56
N ASP A 106 8.35 21.90 7.25
CA ASP A 106 7.35 22.49 6.37
C ASP A 106 6.10 21.59 6.23
N ASN A 107 6.11 20.44 6.89
CA ASN A 107 5.02 19.44 6.85
C ASN A 107 4.68 19.03 5.41
N ILE A 108 5.70 18.83 4.56
CA ILE A 108 5.54 18.45 3.15
C ILE A 108 5.02 17.00 3.06
N ARG A 109 4.22 16.74 2.06
CA ARG A 109 3.75 15.40 1.68
C ARG A 109 4.29 15.06 0.30
N PRO A 110 5.42 14.35 0.21
CA PRO A 110 5.93 13.87 -1.08
C PRO A 110 4.89 13.00 -1.77
N ALA A 111 4.65 13.24 -3.05
CA ALA A 111 3.79 12.36 -3.85
C ALA A 111 4.40 10.96 -3.93
N LEU A 112 3.56 9.92 -3.94
CA LEU A 112 3.99 8.52 -4.04
C LEU A 112 3.72 7.99 -5.45
N ILE A 113 4.62 7.13 -5.95
CA ILE A 113 4.37 6.36 -7.18
C ILE A 113 3.78 4.99 -6.88
N SER A 114 4.00 4.48 -5.67
CA SER A 114 3.41 3.22 -5.21
C SER A 114 1.95 3.42 -4.82
N VAL A 115 1.05 2.63 -5.39
CA VAL A 115 -0.39 2.70 -5.12
C VAL A 115 -0.90 1.32 -4.78
N LEU A 116 -1.55 1.19 -3.62
CA LEU A 116 -2.36 0.02 -3.29
C LEU A 116 -3.75 0.19 -3.92
N GLU A 117 -4.23 -0.82 -4.64
CA GLU A 117 -5.56 -0.77 -5.22
C GLU A 117 -6.65 -0.79 -4.15
N ASP A 118 -6.48 -1.61 -3.12
CA ASP A 118 -7.44 -1.75 -2.01
C ASP A 118 -6.74 -2.16 -0.72
N ILE A 119 -6.83 -1.29 0.30
CA ILE A 119 -6.31 -1.58 1.64
C ILE A 119 -7.35 -2.34 2.49
N SER A 120 -8.61 -2.40 2.08
CA SER A 120 -9.71 -2.96 2.89
C SER A 120 -9.54 -4.46 3.15
N GLN A 121 -8.84 -5.17 2.27
CA GLN A 121 -8.57 -6.60 2.38
C GLN A 121 -7.63 -6.97 3.54
N TYR A 122 -6.86 -6.02 4.08
CA TYR A 122 -5.91 -6.28 5.17
C TYR A 122 -6.52 -5.91 6.52
N GLU A 123 -6.49 -6.84 7.48
CA GLU A 123 -6.88 -6.60 8.87
C GLU A 123 -5.70 -6.11 9.71
N VAL A 124 -4.50 -6.58 9.39
CA VAL A 124 -3.26 -6.24 10.09
C VAL A 124 -2.30 -5.54 9.13
N ILE A 125 -1.80 -4.38 9.53
CA ILE A 125 -0.87 -3.59 8.72
C ILE A 125 0.37 -3.24 9.54
N PHE A 126 1.50 -3.81 9.14
CA PHE A 126 2.80 -3.40 9.63
C PHE A 126 3.24 -2.13 8.90
N ILE A 127 3.73 -1.13 9.65
CA ILE A 127 4.24 0.13 9.09
C ILE A 127 5.71 0.28 9.44
N GLY A 128 6.57 0.18 8.43
CA GLY A 128 8.02 0.21 8.55
C GLY A 128 8.68 1.50 8.07
N TYR A 129 9.65 2.02 8.86
CA TYR A 129 10.36 3.24 8.49
C TYR A 129 11.70 3.37 9.21
N PRO A 130 12.68 4.08 8.62
CA PRO A 130 13.85 4.54 9.36
C PRO A 130 13.48 5.73 10.25
N ASN A 131 14.05 5.81 11.45
CA ASN A 131 13.86 6.99 12.29
C ASN A 131 14.64 8.19 11.74
N TRP A 132 13.94 9.15 11.14
CA TRP A 132 14.51 10.41 10.64
C TRP A 132 14.08 11.59 11.53
N TRP A 133 15.03 12.29 12.10
CA TRP A 133 14.77 13.49 12.93
C TRP A 133 13.78 13.24 14.07
N ASN A 134 13.91 12.09 14.75
CA ASN A 134 13.01 11.64 15.82
C ASN A 134 11.54 11.46 15.38
N ASN A 135 11.31 11.11 14.11
CA ASN A 135 9.99 10.80 13.59
C ASN A 135 10.12 9.86 12.38
N MET A 136 8.99 9.47 11.80
CA MET A 136 8.97 8.78 10.52
C MET A 136 9.21 9.76 9.35
N PRO A 137 9.75 9.30 8.21
CA PRO A 137 9.93 10.09 6.99
C PRO A 137 8.59 10.56 6.41
N MET A 138 8.61 11.68 5.69
CA MET A 138 7.39 12.29 5.16
C MET A 138 6.62 11.44 4.14
N PRO A 139 7.23 10.55 3.31
CA PRO A 139 6.48 9.60 2.50
C PRO A 139 5.57 8.66 3.30
N VAL A 140 5.96 8.30 4.53
CA VAL A 140 5.12 7.48 5.41
C VAL A 140 3.88 8.26 5.87
N PHE A 141 4.03 9.55 6.15
CA PHE A 141 2.88 10.43 6.45
C PHE A 141 1.91 10.50 5.26
N THR A 142 2.44 10.65 4.03
CA THR A 142 1.61 10.63 2.82
C THR A 142 0.81 9.33 2.73
N PHE A 143 1.48 8.19 2.88
CA PHE A 143 0.83 6.88 2.84
C PHE A 143 -0.28 6.73 3.89
N LEU A 144 -0.03 7.16 5.13
CA LEU A 144 -1.03 7.07 6.20
C LEU A 144 -2.24 8.00 5.98
N GLU A 145 -2.09 9.08 5.20
CA GLU A 145 -3.16 10.00 4.85
C GLU A 145 -3.97 9.57 3.60
N GLU A 146 -3.39 8.71 2.74
CA GLU A 146 -4.03 8.29 1.49
C GLU A 146 -5.04 7.15 1.66
N TYR A 147 -4.96 6.37 2.74
CA TYR A 147 -5.79 5.18 2.95
C TYR A 147 -6.60 5.24 4.24
N ASP A 148 -7.71 4.49 4.26
CA ASP A 148 -8.56 4.35 5.45
C ASP A 148 -8.10 3.16 6.31
N PHE A 149 -7.56 3.46 7.48
CA PHE A 149 -7.10 2.49 8.47
C PHE A 149 -8.14 2.20 9.56
N SER A 150 -9.36 2.73 9.47
CA SER A 150 -10.39 2.56 10.48
C SER A 150 -10.67 1.09 10.78
N GLY A 151 -10.63 0.73 12.05
CA GLY A 151 -10.85 -0.64 12.53
C GLY A 151 -9.70 -1.61 12.32
N LYS A 152 -8.61 -1.20 11.67
CA LYS A 152 -7.44 -2.05 11.40
C LYS A 152 -6.48 -2.09 12.58
N THR A 153 -5.72 -3.18 12.67
CA THR A 153 -4.59 -3.30 13.59
C THR A 153 -3.32 -2.81 12.90
N VAL A 154 -2.68 -1.78 13.47
CA VAL A 154 -1.45 -1.19 12.93
C VAL A 154 -0.28 -1.49 13.86
N ILE A 155 0.81 -2.00 13.31
CA ILE A 155 1.97 -2.47 14.06
C ILE A 155 3.23 -1.76 13.52
N PRO A 156 3.77 -0.75 14.21
CA PRO A 156 4.94 -0.03 13.73
C PRO A 156 6.21 -0.85 13.88
N PHE A 157 7.14 -0.74 12.93
CA PHE A 157 8.51 -1.20 13.09
C PHE A 157 9.49 -0.17 12.54
N THR A 158 10.65 -0.04 13.18
CA THR A 158 11.63 0.97 12.79
C THR A 158 13.07 0.48 12.83
N THR A 159 13.88 0.99 11.92
CA THR A 159 15.34 0.92 12.00
C THR A 159 15.89 2.27 12.39
N TYR A 160 16.92 2.30 13.22
CA TYR A 160 17.47 3.54 13.72
C TYR A 160 18.98 3.48 13.93
N GLY A 161 19.66 4.61 13.69
CA GLY A 161 21.05 4.81 14.12
C GLY A 161 21.08 5.36 15.54
N ASN A 162 20.37 6.46 15.79
CA ASN A 162 20.22 7.13 17.08
C ASN A 162 18.73 7.47 17.31
N GLY A 163 18.30 7.46 18.58
CA GLY A 163 16.91 7.78 18.97
C GLY A 163 15.92 6.74 18.47
N VAL A 164 15.35 5.93 19.33
CA VAL A 164 14.57 4.75 18.95
C VAL A 164 13.33 5.13 18.15
N TRP A 165 12.28 5.55 18.81
CA TRP A 165 10.98 5.89 18.21
C TRP A 165 10.79 7.40 17.98
N GLY A 166 11.44 8.22 18.82
CA GLY A 166 11.17 9.65 18.85
C GLY A 166 9.69 9.93 19.07
N LYS A 167 9.06 10.62 18.12
CA LYS A 167 7.63 10.97 18.14
C LYS A 167 6.77 10.06 17.25
N SER A 168 7.38 9.16 16.49
CA SER A 168 6.72 8.47 15.39
C SER A 168 5.49 7.68 15.80
N VAL A 169 5.54 6.93 16.91
CA VAL A 169 4.38 6.18 17.41
C VAL A 169 3.23 7.12 17.80
N ASN A 170 3.53 8.24 18.47
CA ASN A 170 2.52 9.24 18.79
C ASN A 170 1.92 9.85 17.52
N SER A 171 2.75 10.14 16.51
CA SER A 171 2.26 10.64 15.22
C SER A 171 1.32 9.65 14.55
N ILE A 172 1.64 8.35 14.56
CA ILE A 172 0.75 7.31 14.04
C ILE A 172 -0.57 7.29 14.81
N GLN A 173 -0.54 7.33 16.15
CA GLN A 173 -1.75 7.33 16.98
C GLN A 173 -2.64 8.57 16.72
N GLU A 174 -2.02 9.74 16.52
CA GLU A 174 -2.74 10.98 16.21
C GLU A 174 -3.39 10.94 14.81
N MET A 175 -2.72 10.32 13.84
CA MET A 175 -3.23 10.20 12.47
C MET A 175 -4.29 9.11 12.32
N LEU A 176 -4.20 8.04 13.10
CA LEU A 176 -5.05 6.85 12.99
C LEU A 176 -5.87 6.60 14.28
N PRO A 177 -6.74 7.55 14.68
CA PRO A 177 -7.43 7.47 15.96
C PRO A 177 -8.46 6.33 16.04
N GLU A 178 -8.89 5.79 14.91
CA GLU A 178 -9.84 4.68 14.82
C GLU A 178 -9.18 3.31 14.61
N SER A 179 -7.85 3.25 14.63
CA SER A 179 -7.07 2.02 14.51
C SER A 179 -6.58 1.53 15.87
N VAL A 180 -6.32 0.24 15.96
CA VAL A 180 -5.65 -0.36 17.13
C VAL A 180 -4.15 -0.37 16.87
N ILE A 181 -3.38 0.40 17.64
CA ILE A 181 -1.93 0.43 17.51
C ILE A 181 -1.31 -0.52 18.54
N LEU A 182 -0.61 -1.56 18.07
CA LEU A 182 0.09 -2.51 18.93
C LEU A 182 1.55 -2.11 19.17
N ASP A 183 2.19 -2.82 20.12
CA ASP A 183 3.59 -2.60 20.45
C ASP A 183 4.51 -2.92 19.28
N GLY A 184 5.33 -1.96 18.89
CA GLY A 184 6.20 -2.05 17.74
C GLY A 184 7.58 -2.64 18.02
N LEU A 185 8.31 -2.97 16.94
CA LEU A 185 9.69 -3.44 16.98
C LEU A 185 10.66 -2.37 16.50
N ALA A 186 11.67 -2.06 17.32
CA ALA A 186 12.75 -1.16 16.94
C ALA A 186 14.09 -1.90 16.90
N ILE A 187 14.78 -1.85 15.76
CA ILE A 187 16.09 -2.50 15.57
C ILE A 187 17.13 -1.45 15.23
N GLN A 188 18.22 -1.43 16.00
CA GLN A 188 19.35 -0.59 15.67
C GLN A 188 20.09 -1.12 14.43
N GLU A 189 20.50 -0.25 13.52
CA GLU A 189 21.04 -0.64 12.20
C GLU A 189 22.17 -1.68 12.29
N HIS A 190 23.09 -1.55 13.25
CA HIS A 190 24.19 -2.50 13.40
C HIS A 190 23.79 -3.85 14.01
N GLU A 191 22.58 -3.95 14.56
CA GLU A 191 22.02 -5.22 15.11
C GLU A 191 21.16 -5.97 14.10
N LEU A 192 20.94 -5.41 12.92
CA LEU A 192 19.99 -5.95 11.94
C LEU A 192 20.32 -7.40 11.53
N GLN A 193 21.61 -7.76 11.45
CA GLN A 193 22.01 -9.14 11.14
C GLN A 193 21.60 -10.15 12.21
N ASN A 194 21.37 -9.71 13.44
CA ASN A 194 20.92 -10.54 14.56
C ASN A 194 19.41 -10.37 14.85
N ALA A 195 18.69 -9.64 14.00
CA ALA A 195 17.28 -9.35 14.20
C ALA A 195 16.32 -10.53 14.03
N PRO A 196 16.59 -11.62 13.25
CA PRO A 196 15.60 -12.66 13.02
C PRO A 196 15.02 -13.27 14.30
N SER A 197 15.84 -13.48 15.33
CA SER A 197 15.35 -14.01 16.62
C SER A 197 14.47 -13.00 17.37
N LYS A 198 14.84 -11.70 17.33
CA LYS A 198 14.04 -10.63 17.95
C LYS A 198 12.70 -10.45 17.23
N VAL A 199 12.68 -10.56 15.90
CA VAL A 199 11.44 -10.54 15.08
C VAL A 199 10.55 -11.71 15.47
N SER A 200 11.11 -12.93 15.57
CA SER A 200 10.34 -14.12 15.96
C SER A 200 9.74 -14.02 17.37
N GLU A 201 10.50 -13.51 18.34
CA GLU A 201 10.02 -13.32 19.71
C GLU A 201 8.89 -12.28 19.75
N TRP A 202 9.09 -11.13 19.14
CA TRP A 202 8.09 -10.07 19.03
C TRP A 202 6.79 -10.52 18.33
N LEU A 203 6.88 -11.23 17.20
CA LEU A 203 5.69 -11.73 16.49
C LEU A 203 4.91 -12.75 17.33
N LYS A 204 5.60 -13.58 18.14
CA LYS A 204 4.95 -14.50 19.10
C LYS A 204 4.25 -13.74 20.24
N GLU A 205 4.88 -12.70 20.76
CA GLU A 205 4.27 -11.86 21.81
C GLU A 205 2.99 -11.16 21.29
N LEU A 206 2.97 -10.80 20.01
CA LEU A 206 1.79 -10.23 19.35
C LEU A 206 0.74 -11.29 18.94
N GLY A 207 1.08 -12.60 19.00
CA GLY A 207 0.19 -13.67 18.54
C GLY A 207 0.05 -13.76 17.02
N MET A 208 1.05 -13.27 16.27
CA MET A 208 1.06 -13.29 14.81
C MET A 208 1.61 -14.59 14.20
N ILE A 209 2.33 -15.38 15.00
CA ILE A 209 2.89 -16.70 14.63
C ILE A 209 2.85 -17.68 15.80
#